data_d919a55027161e489439197a950319d0
#
_entry.id   d919a55027161e489439197a950319d0
#
_cell.length_a   1.000
_cell.length_b   1.000
_cell.length_c   1.000
_cell.angle_alpha   90.00
_cell.angle_beta   90.00
_cell.angle_gamma   90.00
#
_symmetry.space_group_name_H-M   'P 1'
#
loop_
_entity.id
_entity.type
_entity.pdbx_description
1 polymer ?
#
loop_
_entity_poly.entity_id
_entity_poly.type
_entity_poly.pdbx_seq_one_letter_code
_entity_poly.pdbx_strand_id
1 'polypeptide(L)'
;HLQRLHTAHEVVVSSLHIIGCILAGLDRKISAGMQGRVGPPIRQPFFDVRKLLSKEKIAVSKAQAFLLVSYMVLMIFTGAMLFGGYDMLMCFFVMSTAAAFLYFAAMVTSSPYSSIGATRELIQMMAYEPAVLLTCIGFYLVRGSFNVQTIVQGPVATILYLPGFFVAFVFILTIKMRKSPFDTSTSHHMHQELVKGLTTEMGAQNLAIFQVAEWYENVFLLGVVGLFFVNSNPASYVAAVVVILAVY
;
A
#
# COMPACT_ATOMS: atom_id res chain seq x y z
N HIS A 1 0.39 27.71 15.93
CA HIS A 1 1.26 26.57 15.54
C HIS A 1 0.43 25.30 15.29
N LEU A 2 -0.49 24.95 16.19
CA LEU A 2 -1.38 23.78 16.08
C LEU A 2 -2.27 23.83 14.84
N GLN A 3 -2.84 24.99 14.49
CA GLN A 3 -3.67 25.13 13.28
C GLN A 3 -2.88 24.90 11.96
N ARG A 4 -1.63 25.37 11.89
CA ARG A 4 -0.76 25.12 10.72
C ARG A 4 -0.36 23.65 10.60
N LEU A 5 -0.19 22.95 11.71
CA LEU A 5 0.08 21.51 11.71
C LEU A 5 -1.17 20.72 11.26
N HIS A 6 -2.35 21.14 11.71
CA HIS A 6 -3.61 20.50 11.32
C HIS A 6 -3.88 20.65 9.81
N THR A 7 -3.74 21.85 9.27
CA THR A 7 -3.91 22.11 7.83
C THR A 7 -2.85 21.39 6.98
N ALA A 8 -1.60 21.28 7.46
CA ALA A 8 -0.57 20.51 6.76
C ALA A 8 -0.90 19.01 6.72
N HIS A 9 -1.40 18.44 7.82
CA HIS A 9 -1.85 17.05 7.86
C HIS A 9 -3.02 16.76 6.93
N GLU A 10 -4.02 17.64 6.89
CA GLU A 10 -5.17 17.50 5.98
C GLU A 10 -4.75 17.57 4.51
N VAL A 11 -3.84 18.47 4.17
CA VAL A 11 -3.29 18.60 2.81
C VAL A 11 -2.49 17.35 2.45
N VAL A 12 -1.68 16.81 3.35
CA VAL A 12 -0.93 15.57 3.12
C VAL A 12 -1.87 14.41 2.88
N VAL A 13 -2.85 14.18 3.76
CA VAL A 13 -3.81 13.08 3.62
C VAL A 13 -4.62 13.20 2.33
N SER A 14 -5.05 14.42 1.97
CA SER A 14 -5.79 14.64 0.72
C SER A 14 -4.93 14.52 -0.55
N SER A 15 -3.63 14.70 -0.47
CA SER A 15 -2.73 14.48 -1.61
C SER A 15 -2.37 13.01 -1.82
N LEU A 16 -2.30 12.20 -0.76
CA LEU A 16 -1.91 10.79 -0.84
C LEU A 16 -2.84 9.96 -1.73
N HIS A 17 -4.17 10.15 -1.64
CA HIS A 17 -5.10 9.41 -2.47
C HIS A 17 -5.02 9.82 -3.95
N ILE A 18 -4.73 11.11 -4.25
CA ILE A 18 -4.54 11.59 -5.62
C ILE A 18 -3.27 10.95 -6.22
N ILE A 19 -2.18 10.93 -5.45
CA ILE A 19 -0.92 10.30 -5.86
C ILE A 19 -1.14 8.81 -6.11
N GLY A 20 -1.80 8.09 -5.18
CA GLY A 20 -2.10 6.67 -5.33
C GLY A 20 -2.98 6.36 -6.54
N CYS A 21 -3.99 7.20 -6.80
CA CYS A 21 -4.83 7.10 -8.00
C CYS A 21 -4.03 7.27 -9.30
N ILE A 22 -3.12 8.26 -9.35
CA ILE A 22 -2.26 8.52 -10.51
C ILE A 22 -1.30 7.34 -10.72
N LEU A 23 -0.68 6.84 -9.66
CA LEU A 23 0.20 5.66 -9.71
C LEU A 23 -0.55 4.45 -10.25
N ALA A 24 -1.72 4.13 -9.73
CA ALA A 24 -2.54 3.02 -10.24
C ALA A 24 -2.93 3.19 -11.73
N GLY A 25 -3.13 4.43 -12.17
CA GLY A 25 -3.38 4.76 -13.59
C GLY A 25 -2.13 4.57 -14.46
N LEU A 26 -0.96 4.96 -13.96
CA LEU A 26 0.32 4.77 -14.64
C LEU A 26 0.65 3.29 -14.79
N ASP A 27 0.48 2.50 -13.74
CA ASP A 27 0.68 1.04 -13.77
C ASP A 27 -0.14 0.37 -14.89
N ARG A 28 -1.44 0.67 -14.94
CA ARG A 28 -2.32 0.14 -16.00
C ARG A 28 -1.88 0.57 -17.41
N LYS A 29 -1.40 1.81 -17.56
CA LYS A 29 -0.95 2.33 -18.85
C LYS A 29 0.37 1.70 -19.29
N ILE A 30 1.34 1.57 -18.37
CA ILE A 30 2.63 0.94 -18.63
C ILE A 30 2.44 -0.54 -18.95
N SER A 31 1.68 -1.27 -18.13
CA SER A 31 1.39 -2.68 -18.35
C SER A 31 0.70 -2.94 -19.70
N ALA A 32 -0.23 -2.08 -20.10
CA ALA A 32 -0.85 -2.18 -21.42
C ALA A 32 0.16 -1.94 -22.56
N GLY A 33 1.05 -0.95 -22.40
CA GLY A 33 2.14 -0.68 -23.36
C GLY A 33 3.09 -1.87 -23.51
N MET A 34 3.49 -2.50 -22.40
CA MET A 34 4.33 -3.71 -22.39
C MET A 34 3.65 -4.90 -23.09
N GLN A 35 2.30 -4.96 -23.06
CA GLN A 35 1.51 -5.98 -23.75
C GLN A 35 1.17 -5.60 -25.21
N GLY A 36 1.73 -4.50 -25.73
CA GLY A 36 1.43 -4.04 -27.11
C GLY A 36 0.01 -3.50 -27.29
N ARG A 37 -0.69 -3.11 -26.22
CA ARG A 37 -2.06 -2.58 -26.24
C ARG A 37 -2.10 -1.09 -25.92
N VAL A 38 -3.11 -0.38 -26.41
CA VAL A 38 -3.39 1.00 -26.02
C VAL A 38 -4.00 0.98 -24.61
N GLY A 39 -3.29 1.55 -23.62
CA GLY A 39 -3.73 1.60 -22.25
C GLY A 39 -4.83 2.64 -22.00
N PRO A 40 -5.60 2.47 -20.90
CA PRO A 40 -6.61 3.44 -20.51
C PRO A 40 -5.97 4.78 -20.10
N PRO A 41 -6.76 5.88 -20.03
CA PRO A 41 -6.27 7.15 -19.52
C PRO A 41 -5.85 7.03 -18.03
N ILE A 42 -4.84 7.80 -17.61
CA ILE A 42 -4.28 7.76 -16.25
C ILE A 42 -5.37 8.02 -15.17
N ARG A 43 -6.40 8.77 -15.51
CA ARG A 43 -7.53 9.08 -14.61
C ARG A 43 -8.56 7.96 -14.46
N GLN A 44 -8.40 6.84 -15.17
CA GLN A 44 -9.36 5.74 -15.17
C GLN A 44 -9.66 5.18 -13.78
N PRO A 45 -8.69 4.96 -12.86
CA PRO A 45 -8.98 4.44 -11.53
C PRO A 45 -9.96 5.31 -10.74
N PHE A 46 -9.88 6.62 -10.88
CA PHE A 46 -10.83 7.53 -10.25
C PHE A 46 -12.27 7.34 -10.77
N PHE A 47 -12.43 7.21 -12.09
CA PHE A 47 -13.74 6.96 -12.70
C PHE A 47 -14.29 5.59 -12.30
N ASP A 48 -13.42 4.58 -12.18
CA ASP A 48 -13.80 3.23 -11.73
C ASP A 48 -14.37 3.27 -10.31
N VAL A 49 -13.67 3.93 -9.37
CA VAL A 49 -14.15 4.10 -7.98
C VAL A 49 -15.46 4.90 -7.95
N ARG A 50 -15.57 6.00 -8.69
CA ARG A 50 -16.79 6.78 -8.78
C ARG A 50 -17.97 5.95 -9.30
N LYS A 51 -17.74 5.13 -10.32
CA LYS A 51 -18.74 4.20 -10.87
C LYS A 51 -19.16 3.15 -9.83
N LEU A 52 -18.22 2.60 -9.07
CA LEU A 52 -18.52 1.63 -8.02
C LEU A 52 -19.35 2.24 -6.89
N LEU A 53 -19.06 3.48 -6.49
CA LEU A 53 -19.80 4.20 -5.46
C LEU A 53 -21.22 4.58 -5.90
N SER A 54 -21.47 4.78 -7.20
CA SER A 54 -22.80 5.10 -7.73
C SER A 54 -23.71 3.88 -7.90
N LYS A 55 -23.20 2.65 -7.73
CA LYS A 55 -24.00 1.44 -7.80
C LYS A 55 -24.80 1.20 -6.51
N GLU A 56 -25.89 0.45 -6.64
CA GLU A 56 -26.69 0.04 -5.50
C GLU A 56 -25.89 -0.73 -4.46
N LYS A 57 -26.19 -0.49 -3.20
CA LYS A 57 -25.51 -1.12 -2.07
C LYS A 57 -26.06 -2.54 -1.87
N ILE A 58 -25.36 -3.52 -2.42
CA ILE A 58 -25.60 -4.92 -2.12
C ILE A 58 -24.64 -5.31 -0.99
N ALA A 59 -25.17 -5.48 0.22
CA ALA A 59 -24.38 -5.89 1.37
C ALA A 59 -24.55 -7.40 1.59
N VAL A 60 -23.50 -8.16 1.32
CA VAL A 60 -23.46 -9.60 1.68
C VAL A 60 -23.42 -9.75 3.20
N SER A 61 -22.67 -8.91 3.89
CA SER A 61 -22.59 -8.87 5.35
C SER A 61 -22.33 -7.44 5.86
N LYS A 62 -23.07 -7.02 6.90
CA LYS A 62 -22.80 -5.73 7.57
C LYS A 62 -21.42 -5.71 8.24
N ALA A 63 -20.98 -6.85 8.77
CA ALA A 63 -19.67 -6.98 9.39
C ALA A 63 -18.53 -6.78 8.38
N GLN A 64 -18.67 -7.26 7.13
CA GLN A 64 -17.70 -7.03 6.06
C GLN A 64 -17.49 -5.54 5.80
N ALA A 65 -18.60 -4.77 5.68
CA ALA A 65 -18.52 -3.33 5.43
C ALA A 65 -17.80 -2.59 6.58
N PHE A 66 -18.10 -2.95 7.84
CA PHE A 66 -17.42 -2.38 9.01
C PHE A 66 -15.91 -2.68 9.00
N LEU A 67 -15.52 -3.92 8.72
CA LEU A 67 -14.11 -4.32 8.68
C LEU A 67 -13.35 -3.64 7.55
N LEU A 68 -13.96 -3.46 6.38
CA LEU A 68 -13.35 -2.75 5.25
C LEU A 68 -13.21 -1.24 5.50
N VAL A 69 -14.18 -0.61 6.16
CA VAL A 69 -14.06 0.80 6.58
C VAL A 69 -12.91 0.93 7.60
N SER A 70 -12.83 0.02 8.56
CA SER A 70 -11.74 0.01 9.55
C SER A 70 -10.37 -0.18 8.87
N TYR A 71 -10.27 -1.08 7.90
CA TYR A 71 -9.08 -1.25 7.06
C TYR A 71 -8.67 0.05 6.38
N MET A 72 -9.62 0.73 5.71
CA MET A 72 -9.35 2.00 5.03
C MET A 72 -8.88 3.09 6.00
N VAL A 73 -9.56 3.25 7.15
CA VAL A 73 -9.20 4.25 8.17
C VAL A 73 -7.78 4.00 8.70
N LEU A 74 -7.43 2.74 8.99
CA LEU A 74 -6.09 2.39 9.45
C LEU A 74 -5.03 2.64 8.36
N MET A 75 -5.32 2.39 7.09
CA MET A 75 -4.40 2.70 5.99
C MET A 75 -4.17 4.20 5.81
N ILE A 76 -5.23 5.02 5.91
CA ILE A 76 -5.10 6.48 5.90
C ILE A 76 -4.24 6.95 7.07
N PHE A 77 -4.49 6.40 8.26
CA PHE A 77 -3.74 6.74 9.47
C PHE A 77 -2.25 6.35 9.35
N THR A 78 -1.96 5.17 8.81
CA THR A 78 -0.58 4.71 8.55
C THR A 78 0.17 5.67 7.61
N GLY A 79 -0.47 6.07 6.50
CA GLY A 79 0.09 7.04 5.57
C GLY A 79 0.34 8.42 6.24
N ALA A 80 -0.64 8.91 7.02
CA ALA A 80 -0.51 10.16 7.76
C ALA A 80 0.63 10.12 8.77
N MET A 81 0.84 8.99 9.46
CA MET A 81 1.94 8.81 10.40
C MET A 81 3.31 8.84 9.71
N LEU A 82 3.48 8.11 8.60
CA LEU A 82 4.75 8.06 7.89
C LEU A 82 5.17 9.45 7.39
N PHE A 83 4.28 10.13 6.67
CA PHE A 83 4.54 11.46 6.10
C PHE A 83 4.51 12.57 7.16
N GLY A 84 3.89 12.32 8.31
CA GLY A 84 3.98 13.18 9.49
C GLY A 84 5.30 13.08 10.24
N GLY A 85 6.18 12.14 9.86
CA GLY A 85 7.50 11.99 10.46
C GLY A 85 7.51 11.23 11.79
N TYR A 86 6.46 10.43 12.06
CA TYR A 86 6.35 9.62 13.28
C TYR A 86 7.23 8.36 13.24
N ASP A 87 7.06 7.49 14.21
CA ASP A 87 7.81 6.26 14.39
C ASP A 87 7.48 5.24 13.28
N MET A 88 8.49 4.82 12.52
CA MET A 88 8.36 3.89 11.39
C MET A 88 7.90 2.49 11.85
N LEU A 89 8.37 2.02 13.01
CA LEU A 89 7.98 0.72 13.55
C LEU A 89 6.48 0.71 13.87
N MET A 90 5.98 1.79 14.48
CA MET A 90 4.55 1.96 14.77
C MET A 90 3.72 1.99 13.49
N CYS A 91 4.20 2.67 12.44
CA CYS A 91 3.53 2.69 11.13
C CYS A 91 3.34 1.26 10.57
N PHE A 92 4.35 0.41 10.65
CA PHE A 92 4.25 -0.97 10.17
C PHE A 92 3.31 -1.82 11.04
N PHE A 93 3.28 -1.65 12.35
CA PHE A 93 2.32 -2.36 13.20
C PHE A 93 0.87 -1.96 12.89
N VAL A 94 0.61 -0.69 12.64
CA VAL A 94 -0.73 -0.22 12.24
C VAL A 94 -1.10 -0.80 10.87
N MET A 95 -0.16 -0.85 9.93
CA MET A 95 -0.37 -1.46 8.61
C MET A 95 -0.67 -2.96 8.71
N SER A 96 0.06 -3.72 9.54
CA SER A 96 -0.20 -5.15 9.78
C SER A 96 -1.57 -5.36 10.41
N THR A 97 -1.96 -4.51 11.37
CA THR A 97 -3.31 -4.53 11.93
C THR A 97 -4.37 -4.28 10.86
N ALA A 98 -4.15 -3.32 9.97
CA ALA A 98 -5.06 -3.05 8.86
C ALA A 98 -5.19 -4.27 7.93
N ALA A 99 -4.09 -4.94 7.58
CA ALA A 99 -4.11 -6.16 6.78
C ALA A 99 -4.90 -7.30 7.46
N ALA A 100 -4.84 -7.41 8.80
CA ALA A 100 -5.67 -8.34 9.55
C ALA A 100 -7.17 -8.03 9.43
N PHE A 101 -7.57 -6.75 9.44
CA PHE A 101 -8.97 -6.37 9.19
C PHE A 101 -9.44 -6.76 7.79
N LEU A 102 -8.58 -6.62 6.78
CA LEU A 102 -8.87 -7.07 5.42
C LEU A 102 -9.07 -8.59 5.36
N TYR A 103 -8.20 -9.36 6.00
CA TYR A 103 -8.33 -10.80 6.13
C TYR A 103 -9.68 -11.20 6.75
N PHE A 104 -10.04 -10.61 7.89
CA PHE A 104 -11.33 -10.89 8.54
C PHE A 104 -12.52 -10.46 7.68
N ALA A 105 -12.43 -9.37 6.93
CA ALA A 105 -13.49 -8.92 6.02
C ALA A 105 -13.79 -9.95 4.92
N ALA A 106 -12.78 -10.67 4.44
CA ALA A 106 -12.95 -11.73 3.47
C ALA A 106 -13.51 -13.01 4.12
N MET A 107 -13.08 -13.35 5.34
CA MET A 107 -13.53 -14.57 6.05
C MET A 107 -15.00 -14.52 6.50
N VAL A 108 -15.52 -13.34 6.83
CA VAL A 108 -16.91 -13.15 7.31
C VAL A 108 -17.96 -13.51 6.23
N THR A 109 -17.58 -13.59 4.96
CA THR A 109 -18.53 -13.86 3.88
C THR A 109 -18.91 -15.32 3.69
N SER A 110 -18.26 -16.25 4.39
CA SER A 110 -18.51 -17.70 4.33
C SER A 110 -18.45 -18.31 2.92
N SER A 111 -17.83 -17.60 1.95
CA SER A 111 -17.62 -18.08 0.59
C SER A 111 -16.32 -18.90 0.52
N PRO A 112 -16.32 -20.09 -0.11
CA PRO A 112 -15.10 -20.89 -0.26
C PRO A 112 -13.98 -20.15 -0.98
N TYR A 113 -14.30 -19.42 -2.04
CA TYR A 113 -13.31 -18.66 -2.82
C TYR A 113 -12.72 -17.49 -2.02
N SER A 114 -13.55 -16.77 -1.28
CA SER A 114 -13.12 -15.68 -0.43
C SER A 114 -12.25 -16.19 0.72
N SER A 115 -12.61 -17.32 1.34
CA SER A 115 -11.83 -17.95 2.41
C SER A 115 -10.46 -18.43 1.93
N ILE A 116 -10.38 -19.07 0.75
CA ILE A 116 -9.09 -19.48 0.16
C ILE A 116 -8.23 -18.26 -0.16
N GLY A 117 -8.81 -17.21 -0.76
CA GLY A 117 -8.11 -15.97 -1.05
C GLY A 117 -7.57 -15.29 0.23
N ALA A 118 -8.39 -15.24 1.29
CA ALA A 118 -8.00 -14.71 2.60
C ALA A 118 -6.86 -15.52 3.23
N THR A 119 -6.92 -16.85 3.17
CA THR A 119 -5.84 -17.70 3.71
C THR A 119 -4.53 -17.50 2.96
N ARG A 120 -4.57 -17.35 1.64
CA ARG A 120 -3.38 -17.04 0.82
C ARG A 120 -2.79 -15.68 1.18
N GLU A 121 -3.63 -14.65 1.39
CA GLU A 121 -3.20 -13.33 1.84
C GLU A 121 -2.54 -13.39 3.21
N LEU A 122 -3.12 -14.16 4.16
CA LEU A 122 -2.55 -14.35 5.49
C LEU A 122 -1.16 -15.02 5.42
N ILE A 123 -0.99 -16.05 4.61
CA ILE A 123 0.30 -16.71 4.42
C ILE A 123 1.34 -15.73 3.85
N GLN A 124 0.97 -14.92 2.86
CA GLN A 124 1.84 -13.89 2.33
C GLN A 124 2.21 -12.86 3.39
N MET A 125 1.23 -12.40 4.19
CA MET A 125 1.47 -11.48 5.30
C MET A 125 2.48 -12.03 6.30
N MET A 126 2.31 -13.27 6.75
CA MET A 126 3.25 -13.93 7.66
C MET A 126 4.66 -14.10 7.06
N ALA A 127 4.76 -14.22 5.74
CA ALA A 127 6.05 -14.37 5.06
C ALA A 127 6.84 -13.06 4.98
N TYR A 128 6.20 -11.92 4.72
CA TYR A 128 6.91 -10.64 4.56
C TYR A 128 7.05 -9.82 5.86
N GLU A 129 6.19 -10.00 6.87
CA GLU A 129 6.26 -9.22 8.11
C GLU A 129 7.62 -9.28 8.82
N PRO A 130 8.27 -10.45 9.00
CA PRO A 130 9.57 -10.49 9.64
C PRO A 130 10.63 -9.70 8.87
N ALA A 131 10.59 -9.71 7.53
CA ALA A 131 11.54 -8.99 6.70
C ALA A 131 11.30 -7.47 6.74
N VAL A 132 10.05 -7.03 6.86
CA VAL A 132 9.69 -5.63 7.11
C VAL A 132 10.22 -5.16 8.46
N LEU A 133 10.05 -5.94 9.53
CA LEU A 133 10.60 -5.64 10.86
C LEU A 133 12.13 -5.56 10.84
N LEU A 134 12.80 -6.48 10.13
CA LEU A 134 14.25 -6.43 9.94
C LEU A 134 14.68 -5.15 9.23
N THR A 135 13.91 -4.68 8.25
CA THR A 135 14.16 -3.40 7.57
C THR A 135 14.08 -2.22 8.54
N CYS A 136 13.09 -2.19 9.46
CA CYS A 136 13.01 -1.19 10.51
C CYS A 136 14.23 -1.23 11.44
N ILE A 137 14.66 -2.42 11.85
CA ILE A 137 15.85 -2.60 12.66
C ILE A 137 17.09 -2.11 11.91
N GLY A 138 17.18 -2.36 10.61
CA GLY A 138 18.25 -1.85 9.75
C GLY A 138 18.32 -0.32 9.79
N PHE A 139 17.21 0.38 9.63
CA PHE A 139 17.15 1.85 9.77
C PHE A 139 17.59 2.31 11.16
N TYR A 140 17.14 1.63 12.21
CA TYR A 140 17.55 1.94 13.58
C TYR A 140 19.06 1.78 13.79
N LEU A 141 19.67 0.72 13.29
CA LEU A 141 21.13 0.50 13.43
C LEU A 141 21.95 1.61 12.76
N VAL A 142 21.46 2.18 11.66
CA VAL A 142 22.15 3.26 10.95
C VAL A 142 21.90 4.64 11.58
N ARG A 143 20.69 4.88 12.07
CA ARG A 143 20.23 6.23 12.52
C ARG A 143 20.08 6.37 14.02
N GLY A 144 20.07 5.26 14.77
CA GLY A 144 19.86 5.26 16.23
C GLY A 144 18.43 5.63 16.64
N SER A 145 17.48 5.73 15.70
CA SER A 145 16.08 6.09 15.96
C SER A 145 15.15 5.46 14.93
N PHE A 146 13.93 5.11 15.37
CA PHE A 146 12.84 4.69 14.47
C PHE A 146 12.05 5.88 13.90
N ASN A 147 12.31 7.09 14.38
CA ASN A 147 11.57 8.28 13.96
C ASN A 147 11.93 8.66 12.52
N VAL A 148 10.91 8.74 11.65
CA VAL A 148 11.08 9.05 10.22
C VAL A 148 11.73 10.43 10.02
N GLN A 149 11.39 11.43 10.88
CA GLN A 149 11.99 12.75 10.78
C GLN A 149 13.51 12.70 11.01
N THR A 150 13.97 11.92 11.97
CA THR A 150 15.42 11.72 12.24
C THR A 150 16.09 10.99 11.07
N ILE A 151 15.41 10.00 10.46
CA ILE A 151 15.91 9.26 9.31
C ILE A 151 16.15 10.21 8.12
N VAL A 152 15.18 11.07 7.82
CA VAL A 152 15.24 12.05 6.72
C VAL A 152 16.33 13.12 6.92
N GLN A 153 16.56 13.56 8.14
CA GLN A 153 17.57 14.59 8.46
C GLN A 153 19.02 14.05 8.50
N GLY A 154 19.23 12.79 8.26
CA GLY A 154 20.55 12.19 8.29
C GLY A 154 21.51 12.75 7.21
N PRO A 155 22.83 12.81 7.47
CA PRO A 155 23.81 13.45 6.57
C PRO A 155 24.04 12.63 5.28
N VAL A 156 23.86 11.32 5.32
CA VAL A 156 24.15 10.39 4.20
C VAL A 156 22.93 9.53 3.91
N ALA A 157 22.68 9.20 2.66
CA ALA A 157 21.57 8.31 2.28
C ALA A 157 21.73 6.92 2.90
N THR A 158 20.66 6.39 3.48
CA THR A 158 20.68 5.10 4.20
C THR A 158 20.99 3.92 3.29
N ILE A 159 20.72 4.04 1.98
CA ILE A 159 21.02 3.01 0.98
C ILE A 159 22.51 2.63 0.96
N LEU A 160 23.41 3.56 1.26
CA LEU A 160 24.87 3.28 1.25
C LEU A 160 25.28 2.31 2.35
N TYR A 161 24.54 2.26 3.45
CA TYR A 161 24.78 1.35 4.57
C TYR A 161 23.96 0.06 4.48
N LEU A 162 22.79 0.12 3.80
CA LEU A 162 21.80 -0.96 3.77
C LEU A 162 21.39 -1.37 2.34
N PRO A 163 22.32 -1.60 1.40
CA PRO A 163 21.95 -1.97 0.04
C PRO A 163 21.19 -3.32 -0.04
N GLY A 164 21.59 -4.30 0.77
CA GLY A 164 20.93 -5.60 0.84
C GLY A 164 19.48 -5.50 1.37
N PHE A 165 19.24 -4.64 2.38
CA PHE A 165 17.90 -4.41 2.90
C PHE A 165 17.00 -3.69 1.88
N PHE A 166 17.57 -2.81 1.07
CA PHE A 166 16.83 -2.18 -0.02
C PHE A 166 16.36 -3.21 -1.05
N VAL A 167 17.24 -4.09 -1.52
CA VAL A 167 16.89 -5.17 -2.47
C VAL A 167 15.82 -6.09 -1.87
N ALA A 168 15.98 -6.49 -0.60
CA ALA A 168 14.99 -7.29 0.12
C ALA A 168 13.65 -6.57 0.21
N PHE A 169 13.64 -5.26 0.51
CA PHE A 169 12.41 -4.49 0.60
C PHE A 169 11.72 -4.32 -0.76
N VAL A 170 12.46 -4.13 -1.84
CA VAL A 170 11.90 -4.11 -3.21
C VAL A 170 11.25 -5.45 -3.54
N PHE A 171 11.84 -6.57 -3.12
CA PHE A 171 11.21 -7.88 -3.28
C PHE A 171 9.93 -8.00 -2.45
N ILE A 172 9.92 -7.55 -1.19
CA ILE A 172 8.71 -7.48 -0.36
C ILE A 172 7.63 -6.63 -1.04
N LEU A 173 8.01 -5.53 -1.66
CA LEU A 173 7.12 -4.63 -2.37
C LEU A 173 6.38 -5.36 -3.51
N THR A 174 7.04 -6.23 -4.27
CA THR A 174 6.37 -7.03 -5.32
C THR A 174 5.29 -7.95 -4.75
N ILE A 175 5.53 -8.53 -3.56
CA ILE A 175 4.54 -9.36 -2.86
C ILE A 175 3.37 -8.50 -2.38
N LYS A 176 3.65 -7.39 -1.74
CA LYS A 176 2.66 -6.47 -1.15
C LYS A 176 1.76 -5.83 -2.21
N MET A 177 2.33 -5.45 -3.35
CA MET A 177 1.59 -4.88 -4.47
C MET A 177 0.84 -5.94 -5.29
N ARG A 178 0.85 -7.20 -4.85
CA ARG A 178 0.21 -8.32 -5.52
C ARG A 178 0.55 -8.40 -7.02
N LYS A 179 1.82 -8.14 -7.35
CA LYS A 179 2.30 -8.30 -8.73
C LYS A 179 2.56 -9.77 -9.04
N SER A 180 2.32 -10.17 -10.29
CA SER A 180 2.61 -11.55 -10.72
C SER A 180 4.10 -11.90 -10.46
N PRO A 181 4.41 -13.06 -9.86
CA PRO A 181 3.58 -14.23 -9.55
C PRO A 181 2.90 -14.22 -8.17
N PHE A 182 2.94 -13.12 -7.42
CA PHE A 182 2.42 -13.01 -6.05
C PHE A 182 0.96 -12.53 -5.96
N ASP A 183 0.23 -12.51 -7.08
CA ASP A 183 -1.19 -12.14 -7.16
C ASP A 183 -2.14 -13.28 -6.72
N THR A 184 -1.65 -14.23 -5.94
CA THR A 184 -2.35 -15.48 -5.59
C THR A 184 -3.64 -15.29 -4.79
N SER A 185 -3.76 -14.21 -4.02
CA SER A 185 -4.94 -13.89 -3.19
C SER A 185 -6.08 -13.22 -3.97
N THR A 186 -5.75 -12.53 -5.08
CA THR A 186 -6.70 -11.78 -5.93
C THR A 186 -6.66 -12.21 -7.39
N SER A 187 -6.15 -13.38 -7.68
CA SER A 187 -5.93 -13.88 -9.03
C SER A 187 -7.19 -13.89 -9.88
N HIS A 188 -7.03 -13.56 -11.16
CA HIS A 188 -8.06 -13.64 -12.18
C HIS A 188 -7.87 -14.83 -13.14
N HIS A 189 -6.87 -15.65 -12.92
CA HIS A 189 -6.48 -16.72 -13.82
C HIS A 189 -6.99 -18.08 -13.35
N MET A 190 -7.68 -18.81 -14.23
CA MET A 190 -8.25 -20.13 -13.91
C MET A 190 -7.19 -21.16 -13.49
N HIS A 191 -5.95 -21.05 -13.98
CA HIS A 191 -4.87 -21.97 -13.61
C HIS A 191 -4.45 -21.89 -12.15
N GLN A 192 -4.85 -20.83 -11.43
CA GLN A 192 -4.64 -20.69 -9.99
C GLN A 192 -5.87 -21.15 -9.19
N GLU A 193 -6.87 -21.73 -9.83
CA GLU A 193 -8.10 -22.27 -9.23
C GLU A 193 -8.92 -21.25 -8.44
N LEU A 194 -8.69 -19.96 -8.69
CA LEU A 194 -9.32 -18.87 -7.98
C LEU A 194 -9.78 -17.77 -8.95
N VAL A 195 -10.98 -17.26 -8.76
CA VAL A 195 -11.50 -16.10 -9.49
C VAL A 195 -11.75 -14.97 -8.52
N LYS A 196 -10.90 -13.94 -8.56
CA LYS A 196 -10.90 -12.75 -7.67
C LYS A 196 -10.69 -13.04 -6.18
N GLY A 197 -10.69 -14.28 -5.70
CA GLY A 197 -10.39 -14.68 -4.33
C GLY A 197 -10.91 -13.74 -3.25
N LEU A 198 -10.01 -12.98 -2.63
CA LEU A 198 -10.28 -12.02 -1.56
C LEU A 198 -11.43 -11.02 -1.89
N THR A 199 -11.55 -10.62 -3.15
CA THR A 199 -12.52 -9.59 -3.60
C THR A 199 -13.80 -10.17 -4.21
N THR A 200 -13.96 -11.51 -4.25
CA THR A 200 -15.09 -12.18 -4.93
C THR A 200 -16.44 -11.73 -4.37
N GLU A 201 -16.57 -11.66 -3.05
CA GLU A 201 -17.83 -11.34 -2.35
C GLU A 201 -17.92 -9.87 -1.94
N MET A 202 -17.06 -9.00 -2.47
CA MET A 202 -17.13 -7.58 -2.18
C MET A 202 -18.17 -6.92 -3.09
N GLY A 203 -19.25 -6.39 -2.51
CA GLY A 203 -20.21 -5.53 -3.21
C GLY A 203 -19.52 -4.28 -3.78
N ALA A 204 -20.17 -3.60 -4.74
CA ALA A 204 -19.56 -2.49 -5.47
C ALA A 204 -18.97 -1.40 -4.57
N GLN A 205 -19.69 -0.97 -3.53
CA GLN A 205 -19.21 0.04 -2.59
C GLN A 205 -18.07 -0.47 -1.72
N ASN A 206 -18.12 -1.71 -1.26
CA ASN A 206 -17.06 -2.36 -0.50
C ASN A 206 -15.78 -2.50 -1.33
N LEU A 207 -15.91 -2.84 -2.61
CA LEU A 207 -14.80 -2.90 -3.55
C LEU A 207 -14.18 -1.52 -3.80
N ALA A 208 -14.99 -0.44 -3.85
CA ALA A 208 -14.48 0.92 -3.94
C ALA A 208 -13.64 1.30 -2.72
N ILE A 209 -14.10 0.99 -1.51
CA ILE A 209 -13.37 1.22 -0.26
C ILE A 209 -12.03 0.47 -0.27
N PHE A 210 -12.05 -0.79 -0.68
CA PHE A 210 -10.85 -1.61 -0.82
C PHE A 210 -9.85 -0.99 -1.80
N GLN A 211 -10.28 -0.57 -3.00
CA GLN A 211 -9.40 0.05 -4.00
C GLN A 211 -8.79 1.36 -3.51
N VAL A 212 -9.54 2.18 -2.81
CA VAL A 212 -9.01 3.43 -2.23
C VAL A 212 -7.98 3.12 -1.15
N ALA A 213 -8.23 2.13 -0.29
CA ALA A 213 -7.27 1.72 0.73
C ALA A 213 -5.96 1.17 0.11
N GLU A 214 -6.03 0.42 -0.99
CA GLU A 214 -4.85 -0.02 -1.75
C GLU A 214 -4.03 1.16 -2.29
N TRP A 215 -4.65 2.27 -2.69
CA TRP A 215 -3.90 3.45 -3.10
C TRP A 215 -3.06 4.03 -1.96
N TYR A 216 -3.61 4.10 -0.74
CA TYR A 216 -2.85 4.54 0.44
C TYR A 216 -1.73 3.56 0.79
N GLU A 217 -1.99 2.25 0.73
CA GLU A 217 -0.97 1.21 0.95
C GLU A 217 0.21 1.35 -0.02
N ASN A 218 -0.07 1.51 -1.31
CA ASN A 218 0.96 1.67 -2.34
C ASN A 218 1.80 2.93 -2.13
N VAL A 219 1.16 4.07 -1.82
CA VAL A 219 1.89 5.32 -1.54
C VAL A 219 2.73 5.20 -0.28
N PHE A 220 2.23 4.54 0.77
CA PHE A 220 2.99 4.26 1.99
C PHE A 220 4.25 3.44 1.68
N LEU A 221 4.12 2.33 0.97
CA LEU A 221 5.23 1.44 0.63
C LEU A 221 6.29 2.15 -0.23
N LEU A 222 5.86 2.93 -1.20
CA LEU A 222 6.76 3.74 -2.03
C LEU A 222 7.41 4.87 -1.23
N GLY A 223 6.71 5.42 -0.23
CA GLY A 223 7.28 6.35 0.74
C GLY A 223 8.45 5.73 1.51
N VAL A 224 8.31 4.47 1.95
CA VAL A 224 9.39 3.73 2.62
C VAL A 224 10.57 3.48 1.68
N VAL A 225 10.33 3.16 0.40
CA VAL A 225 11.40 3.08 -0.62
C VAL A 225 12.14 4.41 -0.72
N GLY A 226 11.43 5.52 -0.72
CA GLY A 226 12.01 6.87 -0.72
C GLY A 226 12.94 7.14 0.47
N LEU A 227 12.60 6.62 1.67
CA LEU A 227 13.41 6.83 2.88
C LEU A 227 14.83 6.26 2.78
N PHE A 228 15.08 5.26 1.94
CA PHE A 228 16.44 4.77 1.69
C PHE A 228 17.34 5.79 1.03
N PHE A 229 16.79 6.71 0.23
CA PHE A 229 17.53 7.67 -0.59
C PHE A 229 17.52 9.08 -0.01
N VAL A 230 16.48 9.44 0.75
CA VAL A 230 16.34 10.78 1.33
C VAL A 230 17.38 11.02 2.42
N ASN A 231 18.01 12.21 2.38
CA ASN A 231 18.93 12.72 3.39
C ASN A 231 18.74 14.24 3.53
N SER A 232 19.58 14.89 4.33
CA SER A 232 19.53 16.35 4.54
C SER A 232 19.78 17.18 3.29
N ASN A 233 20.26 16.59 2.19
CA ASN A 233 20.52 17.28 0.94
C ASN A 233 19.23 17.33 0.08
N PRO A 234 18.74 18.49 -0.37
CA PRO A 234 17.51 18.60 -1.16
C PRO A 234 17.56 17.84 -2.50
N ALA A 235 18.73 17.64 -3.10
CA ALA A 235 18.87 16.84 -4.31
C ALA A 235 18.50 15.35 -4.11
N SER A 236 18.54 14.86 -2.87
CA SER A 236 18.18 13.47 -2.54
C SER A 236 16.69 13.17 -2.75
N TYR A 237 15.82 14.17 -2.61
CA TYR A 237 14.39 14.00 -2.88
C TYR A 237 14.13 13.72 -4.37
N VAL A 238 14.89 14.36 -5.26
CA VAL A 238 14.80 14.08 -6.71
C VAL A 238 15.26 12.65 -7.00
N ALA A 239 16.37 12.22 -6.40
CA ALA A 239 16.85 10.84 -6.53
C ALA A 239 15.82 9.84 -6.00
N ALA A 240 15.19 10.11 -4.85
CA ALA A 240 14.13 9.27 -4.29
C ALA A 240 12.93 9.14 -5.25
N VAL A 241 12.46 10.23 -5.84
CA VAL A 241 11.35 10.22 -6.80
C VAL A 241 11.71 9.39 -8.05
N VAL A 242 12.92 9.56 -8.60
CA VAL A 242 13.38 8.78 -9.77
C VAL A 242 13.42 7.29 -9.45
N VAL A 243 13.94 6.91 -8.27
CA VAL A 243 13.99 5.50 -7.85
C VAL A 243 12.58 4.94 -7.59
N ILE A 244 11.70 5.71 -6.96
CA ILE A 244 10.30 5.31 -6.75
C ILE A 244 9.64 4.99 -8.10
N LEU A 245 9.83 5.85 -9.12
CA LEU A 245 9.27 5.61 -10.45
C LEU A 245 9.93 4.42 -11.17
N ALA A 246 11.19 4.13 -10.89
CA ALA A 246 11.89 2.98 -11.48
C ALA A 246 11.52 1.66 -10.83
N VAL A 247 11.21 1.66 -9.52
CA VAL A 247 10.82 0.47 -8.76
C VAL A 247 9.34 0.12 -8.96
N TYR A 248 8.50 1.13 -9.17
CA TYR A 248 7.06 0.98 -9.40
C TYR A 248 6.75 0.45 -10.81
#